data_0d8be24e168e24eab1cb3ad34ba687ca
#
_entry.id   0d8be24e168e24eab1cb3ad34ba687ca
#
_cell.length_a   1.000
_cell.length_b   1.000
_cell.length_c   1.000
_cell.angle_alpha   90.00
_cell.angle_beta   90.00
_cell.angle_gamma   90.00
#
_symmetry.space_group_name_H-M   'P 1'
#
loop_
_entity.id
_entity.type
_entity.pdbx_description
1 polymer ?
#
loop_
_entity_poly.entity_id
_entity_poly.type
_entity_poly.pdbx_seq_one_letter_code
_entity_poly.pdbx_strand_id
1 'polypeptide(L)'
;LTVTDEALGEKNLAALQDYCREAEPYTVLLPSACAISSQLLPEAALLFDQETWLQNAAAALSPLCREVLNAYPLLEENGDSRLFYRTDSRPTQLTGYLLYQALGQALDYFPYAKDSFSNTPLRYDCTGDLYARWSYDKVRADVVTALLPLEDSRSYTITHTAADGTVTRWNTLYPLEGTAEIDCILGGPAAIIAVTAEGSIPRSLLILGDENALCVIPYLALHYDRITYVDVTRCSEEQLAAIAGAEYSRTLLLYGAPTLLNTDLTAGLTALTQS
;
A
#
# COMPACT_ATOMS: atom_id res chain seq x y z
N LEU A 1 -2.91 -17.96 -11.04
CA LEU A 1 -3.15 -18.18 -9.61
C LEU A 1 -1.81 -18.53 -8.98
N THR A 2 -1.34 -17.68 -8.11
CA THR A 2 -0.11 -17.94 -7.34
C THR A 2 -0.42 -19.05 -6.35
N VAL A 3 0.41 -20.07 -6.27
CA VAL A 3 0.29 -21.10 -5.22
C VAL A 3 0.52 -20.38 -3.90
N THR A 4 -0.43 -20.46 -2.99
CA THR A 4 -0.34 -19.83 -1.67
C THR A 4 0.52 -20.68 -0.75
N ASP A 5 1.49 -20.08 -0.09
CA ASP A 5 2.32 -20.73 0.93
C ASP A 5 1.84 -20.34 2.33
N GLU A 6 0.97 -21.17 2.90
CA GLU A 6 0.41 -20.92 4.24
C GLU A 6 1.50 -20.96 5.33
N ALA A 7 2.50 -21.81 5.19
CA ALA A 7 3.60 -21.88 6.15
C ALA A 7 4.44 -20.60 6.14
N LEU A 8 4.65 -20.01 4.96
CA LEU A 8 5.29 -18.70 4.85
C LEU A 8 4.39 -17.60 5.43
N GLY A 9 3.08 -17.69 5.22
CA GLY A 9 2.10 -16.78 5.82
C GLY A 9 2.16 -16.78 7.35
N GLU A 10 2.22 -17.96 7.97
CA GLU A 10 2.39 -18.10 9.43
C GLU A 10 3.72 -17.52 9.91
N LYS A 11 4.80 -17.77 9.18
CA LYS A 11 6.14 -17.23 9.49
C LYS A 11 6.16 -15.70 9.42
N ASN A 12 5.57 -15.11 8.39
CA ASN A 12 5.46 -13.66 8.25
C ASN A 12 4.56 -13.06 9.35
N LEU A 13 3.46 -13.73 9.68
CA LEU A 13 2.57 -13.28 10.77
C LEU A 13 3.30 -13.26 12.11
N ALA A 14 4.12 -14.27 12.40
CA ALA A 14 4.95 -14.30 13.60
C ALA A 14 5.94 -13.13 13.64
N ALA A 15 6.63 -12.85 12.54
CA ALA A 15 7.56 -11.71 12.44
C ALA A 15 6.83 -10.36 12.60
N LEU A 16 5.63 -10.21 12.02
CA LEU A 16 4.79 -9.03 12.25
C LEU A 16 4.36 -8.89 13.71
N GLN A 17 4.01 -9.99 14.38
CA GLN A 17 3.68 -9.97 15.81
C GLN A 17 4.88 -9.53 16.66
N ASP A 18 6.10 -9.97 16.34
CA ASP A 18 7.31 -9.54 17.04
C ASP A 18 7.53 -8.03 16.86
N TYR A 19 7.43 -7.53 15.64
CA TYR A 19 7.52 -6.10 15.36
C TYR A 19 6.42 -5.30 16.08
N CYS A 20 5.17 -5.78 16.04
CA CYS A 20 4.03 -5.08 16.65
C CYS A 20 4.13 -4.98 18.19
N ARG A 21 4.76 -5.94 18.87
CA ARG A 21 4.98 -5.87 20.34
C ARG A 21 5.85 -4.70 20.74
N GLU A 22 6.77 -4.27 19.89
CA GLU A 22 7.71 -3.18 20.17
C GLU A 22 7.18 -1.83 19.66
N ALA A 23 6.56 -1.82 18.47
CA ALA A 23 6.21 -0.58 17.78
C ALA A 23 4.76 -0.14 17.99
N GLU A 24 3.85 -1.03 18.44
CA GLU A 24 2.41 -0.78 18.57
C GLU A 24 1.82 -0.02 17.36
N PRO A 25 1.99 -0.50 16.12
CA PRO A 25 1.57 0.23 14.93
C PRO A 25 0.06 0.22 14.73
N TYR A 26 -0.41 1.04 13.80
CA TYR A 26 -1.68 0.80 13.09
C TYR A 26 -1.43 -0.21 11.97
N THR A 27 -2.38 -1.10 11.70
CA THR A 27 -2.19 -2.17 10.72
C THR A 27 -3.38 -2.26 9.77
N VAL A 28 -3.11 -2.37 8.48
CA VAL A 28 -4.08 -2.66 7.41
C VAL A 28 -3.70 -3.95 6.73
N LEU A 29 -4.63 -4.87 6.67
CA LEU A 29 -4.53 -6.11 5.91
C LEU A 29 -5.44 -6.04 4.70
N LEU A 30 -4.86 -6.12 3.50
CA LEU A 30 -5.57 -5.91 2.24
C LEU A 30 -5.78 -7.24 1.51
N PRO A 31 -7.02 -7.58 1.07
CA PRO A 31 -7.26 -8.72 0.19
C PRO A 31 -6.75 -8.45 -1.24
N SER A 32 -6.60 -9.51 -2.01
CA SER A 32 -6.31 -9.39 -3.45
C SER A 32 -7.58 -9.15 -4.27
N ALA A 33 -7.40 -8.71 -5.52
CA ALA A 33 -8.48 -8.54 -6.48
C ALA A 33 -9.33 -9.80 -6.67
N CYS A 34 -8.70 -10.99 -6.72
CA CYS A 34 -9.41 -12.25 -6.93
C CYS A 34 -10.25 -12.69 -5.73
N ALA A 35 -9.92 -12.25 -4.52
CA ALA A 35 -10.71 -12.52 -3.33
C ALA A 35 -12.01 -11.67 -3.33
N ILE A 36 -11.89 -10.38 -3.67
CA ILE A 36 -13.04 -9.45 -3.72
C ILE A 36 -13.94 -9.71 -4.93
N SER A 37 -13.36 -10.10 -6.07
CA SER A 37 -14.09 -10.31 -7.34
C SER A 37 -14.21 -11.79 -7.69
N SER A 38 -14.35 -12.67 -6.70
CA SER A 38 -14.40 -14.13 -6.88
C SER A 38 -15.51 -14.58 -7.83
N GLN A 39 -16.63 -13.86 -7.86
CA GLN A 39 -17.77 -14.10 -8.76
C GLN A 39 -17.42 -13.91 -10.26
N LEU A 40 -16.32 -13.24 -10.58
CA LEU A 40 -15.85 -13.06 -11.96
C LEU A 40 -14.90 -14.17 -12.42
N LEU A 41 -14.52 -15.07 -11.52
CA LEU A 41 -13.61 -16.17 -11.83
C LEU A 41 -14.37 -17.39 -12.33
N PRO A 42 -13.71 -18.28 -13.12
CA PRO A 42 -14.29 -19.55 -13.52
C PRO A 42 -14.69 -20.40 -12.31
N GLU A 43 -15.81 -21.12 -12.37
CA GLU A 43 -16.30 -22.00 -11.29
C GLU A 43 -15.26 -23.04 -10.82
N ALA A 44 -14.36 -23.45 -11.71
CA ALA A 44 -13.27 -24.38 -11.39
C ALA A 44 -12.00 -23.70 -10.83
N ALA A 45 -12.02 -22.37 -10.59
CA ALA A 45 -10.88 -21.70 -10.01
C ALA A 45 -10.72 -22.10 -8.54
N LEU A 46 -9.57 -22.72 -8.24
CA LEU A 46 -9.20 -22.98 -6.85
C LEU A 46 -8.73 -21.66 -6.22
N LEU A 47 -9.53 -21.16 -5.31
CA LEU A 47 -9.20 -19.95 -4.54
C LEU A 47 -8.77 -20.34 -3.13
N PHE A 48 -7.75 -19.64 -2.64
CA PHE A 48 -7.42 -19.64 -1.23
C PHE A 48 -8.44 -18.77 -0.48
N ASP A 49 -8.91 -19.24 0.66
CA ASP A 49 -9.84 -18.48 1.52
C ASP A 49 -9.12 -17.34 2.23
N GLN A 50 -8.97 -16.22 1.50
CA GLN A 50 -8.32 -15.02 2.04
C GLN A 50 -9.18 -14.33 3.09
N GLU A 51 -10.50 -14.45 3.05
CA GLU A 51 -11.39 -13.85 4.04
C GLU A 51 -11.10 -14.42 5.42
N THR A 52 -11.20 -15.74 5.56
CA THR A 52 -10.91 -16.43 6.83
C THR A 52 -9.46 -16.19 7.28
N TRP A 53 -8.51 -16.25 6.35
CA TRP A 53 -7.10 -16.05 6.69
C TRP A 53 -6.83 -14.62 7.21
N LEU A 54 -7.35 -13.60 6.53
CA LEU A 54 -7.21 -12.19 6.95
C LEU A 54 -7.91 -11.91 8.28
N GLN A 55 -9.07 -12.54 8.52
CA GLN A 55 -9.78 -12.43 9.78
C GLN A 55 -8.94 -13.00 10.94
N ASN A 56 -8.33 -14.17 10.74
CA ASN A 56 -7.47 -14.80 11.74
C ASN A 56 -6.19 -14.00 11.97
N ALA A 57 -5.56 -13.49 10.92
CA ALA A 57 -4.37 -12.63 11.00
C ALA A 57 -4.69 -11.32 11.76
N ALA A 58 -5.83 -10.68 11.45
CA ALA A 58 -6.27 -9.49 12.17
C ALA A 58 -6.52 -9.76 13.65
N ALA A 59 -7.17 -10.87 13.99
CA ALA A 59 -7.40 -11.28 15.38
C ALA A 59 -6.08 -11.53 16.13
N ALA A 60 -5.08 -12.11 15.47
CA ALA A 60 -3.77 -12.39 16.05
C ALA A 60 -2.92 -11.12 16.28
N LEU A 61 -3.11 -10.07 15.45
CA LEU A 61 -2.39 -8.80 15.54
C LEU A 61 -3.09 -7.78 16.46
N SER A 62 -4.42 -7.84 16.60
CA SER A 62 -5.21 -6.87 17.39
C SER A 62 -4.71 -6.62 18.80
N PRO A 63 -4.23 -7.61 19.58
CA PRO A 63 -3.71 -7.37 20.92
C PRO A 63 -2.36 -6.62 20.96
N LEU A 64 -1.68 -6.50 19.82
CA LEU A 64 -0.31 -6.01 19.69
C LEU A 64 -0.23 -4.68 18.92
N CYS A 65 -1.33 -4.28 18.29
CA CYS A 65 -1.43 -3.07 17.48
C CYS A 65 -2.35 -2.06 18.17
N ARG A 66 -2.19 -0.78 17.86
CA ARG A 66 -3.16 0.25 18.28
C ARG A 66 -4.53 0.02 17.66
N GLU A 67 -4.55 -0.37 16.39
CA GLU A 67 -5.76 -0.73 15.66
C GLU A 67 -5.38 -1.62 14.48
N VAL A 68 -6.24 -2.58 14.13
CA VAL A 68 -6.10 -3.44 12.95
C VAL A 68 -7.34 -3.30 12.08
N LEU A 69 -7.16 -2.80 10.86
CA LEU A 69 -8.17 -2.76 9.82
C LEU A 69 -8.00 -4.00 8.90
N ASN A 70 -8.89 -4.98 9.04
CA ASN A 70 -9.11 -5.95 7.99
C ASN A 70 -9.94 -5.28 6.88
N ALA A 71 -9.32 -4.99 5.75
CA ALA A 71 -9.98 -4.26 4.67
C ALA A 71 -10.93 -5.12 3.82
N TYR A 72 -11.03 -6.45 4.07
CA TYR A 72 -11.87 -7.34 3.29
C TYR A 72 -13.36 -6.90 3.30
N PRO A 73 -14.03 -6.72 4.45
CA PRO A 73 -15.43 -6.29 4.47
C PRO A 73 -15.65 -4.93 3.80
N LEU A 74 -14.74 -3.97 4.04
CA LEU A 74 -14.81 -2.63 3.43
C LEU A 74 -14.80 -2.70 1.90
N LEU A 75 -13.93 -3.53 1.35
CA LEU A 75 -13.79 -3.66 -0.11
C LEU A 75 -14.90 -4.52 -0.71
N GLU A 76 -15.37 -5.54 0.00
CA GLU A 76 -16.51 -6.36 -0.42
C GLU A 76 -17.79 -5.53 -0.56
N GLU A 77 -18.09 -4.65 0.40
CA GLU A 77 -19.23 -3.71 0.34
C GLU A 77 -19.16 -2.77 -0.86
N ASN A 78 -17.96 -2.52 -1.39
CA ASN A 78 -17.71 -1.66 -2.54
C ASN A 78 -17.36 -2.46 -3.82
N GLY A 79 -17.60 -3.76 -3.83
CA GLY A 79 -17.14 -4.69 -4.87
C GLY A 79 -17.61 -4.40 -6.29
N ASP A 80 -18.75 -3.68 -6.46
CA ASP A 80 -19.25 -3.22 -7.77
C ASP A 80 -18.38 -2.09 -8.37
N SER A 81 -17.50 -1.50 -7.59
CA SER A 81 -16.59 -0.43 -8.01
C SER A 81 -15.27 -1.02 -8.51
N ARG A 82 -14.56 -0.24 -9.32
CA ARG A 82 -13.22 -0.66 -9.77
C ARG A 82 -12.19 -0.42 -8.67
N LEU A 83 -12.01 -1.40 -7.78
CA LEU A 83 -11.10 -1.35 -6.65
C LEU A 83 -9.66 -1.71 -7.02
N PHE A 84 -9.49 -2.56 -8.03
CA PHE A 84 -8.19 -3.00 -8.55
C PHE A 84 -8.08 -2.74 -10.05
N TYR A 85 -6.86 -2.62 -10.55
CA TYR A 85 -6.63 -2.59 -11.98
C TYR A 85 -6.93 -3.96 -12.60
N ARG A 86 -7.25 -4.00 -13.92
CA ARG A 86 -7.48 -5.26 -14.63
C ARG A 86 -6.19 -5.93 -15.06
N THR A 87 -5.20 -5.10 -15.37
CA THR A 87 -3.94 -5.52 -15.96
C THR A 87 -2.78 -5.50 -14.96
N ASP A 88 -3.06 -5.07 -13.73
CA ASP A 88 -2.08 -4.95 -12.64
C ASP A 88 -2.66 -5.50 -11.34
N SER A 89 -1.82 -6.04 -10.48
CA SER A 89 -2.22 -6.62 -9.19
C SER A 89 -2.57 -5.57 -8.13
N ARG A 90 -2.17 -4.33 -8.34
CA ARG A 90 -2.32 -3.24 -7.37
C ARG A 90 -3.74 -2.67 -7.30
N PRO A 91 -4.12 -2.13 -6.14
CA PRO A 91 -5.37 -1.41 -5.96
C PRO A 91 -5.35 -0.05 -6.71
N THR A 92 -6.53 0.42 -7.09
CA THR A 92 -6.71 1.74 -7.70
C THR A 92 -6.70 2.86 -6.65
N GLN A 93 -6.69 4.10 -7.12
CA GLN A 93 -6.83 5.27 -6.24
C GLN A 93 -8.19 5.33 -5.52
N LEU A 94 -9.22 4.65 -6.03
CA LEU A 94 -10.48 4.52 -5.31
C LEU A 94 -10.32 3.67 -4.05
N THR A 95 -9.62 2.55 -4.13
CA THR A 95 -9.29 1.75 -2.93
C THR A 95 -8.45 2.56 -1.95
N GLY A 96 -7.46 3.31 -2.43
CA GLY A 96 -6.69 4.23 -1.59
C GLY A 96 -7.56 5.24 -0.86
N TYR A 97 -8.58 5.79 -1.53
CA TYR A 97 -9.55 6.71 -0.92
C TYR A 97 -10.41 6.02 0.15
N LEU A 98 -10.89 4.80 -0.09
CA LEU A 98 -11.67 4.04 0.89
C LEU A 98 -10.84 3.74 2.16
N LEU A 99 -9.59 3.32 1.97
CA LEU A 99 -8.66 3.11 3.09
C LEU A 99 -8.38 4.43 3.84
N TYR A 100 -8.17 5.52 3.12
CA TYR A 100 -8.00 6.85 3.70
C TYR A 100 -9.20 7.27 4.56
N GLN A 101 -10.45 7.01 4.11
CA GLN A 101 -11.64 7.28 4.90
C GLN A 101 -11.68 6.43 6.18
N ALA A 102 -11.37 5.15 6.07
CA ALA A 102 -11.39 4.23 7.19
C ALA A 102 -10.30 4.52 8.25
N LEU A 103 -9.13 5.01 7.82
CA LEU A 103 -7.99 5.29 8.69
C LEU A 103 -8.06 6.64 9.41
N GLY A 104 -9.02 7.50 9.09
CA GLY A 104 -9.08 8.87 9.59
C GLY A 104 -9.03 8.97 11.11
N GLN A 105 -9.89 8.24 11.81
CA GLN A 105 -9.94 8.24 13.27
C GLN A 105 -8.68 7.61 13.88
N ALA A 106 -8.23 6.48 13.34
CA ALA A 106 -7.05 5.77 13.82
C ALA A 106 -5.78 6.65 13.73
N LEU A 107 -5.58 7.31 12.61
CA LEU A 107 -4.41 8.14 12.34
C LEU A 107 -4.60 9.62 12.73
N ASP A 108 -5.68 9.95 13.44
CA ASP A 108 -5.97 11.28 14.00
C ASP A 108 -6.02 12.39 12.94
N TYR A 109 -6.84 12.17 11.91
CA TYR A 109 -7.21 13.19 10.94
C TYR A 109 -8.70 13.08 10.53
N PHE A 110 -9.25 14.18 10.03
CA PHE A 110 -10.57 14.20 9.44
C PHE A 110 -10.45 14.03 7.92
N PRO A 111 -10.93 12.90 7.35
CA PRO A 111 -10.87 12.68 5.92
C PRO A 111 -11.71 13.70 5.16
N TYR A 112 -11.19 14.23 4.05
CA TYR A 112 -11.98 15.03 3.14
C TYR A 112 -13.06 14.17 2.45
N ALA A 113 -14.25 14.73 2.32
CA ALA A 113 -15.36 14.08 1.63
C ALA A 113 -15.05 13.91 0.12
N LYS A 114 -15.70 12.96 -0.54
CA LYS A 114 -15.41 12.61 -1.94
C LYS A 114 -15.63 13.78 -2.91
N ASP A 115 -16.59 14.66 -2.62
CA ASP A 115 -16.89 15.86 -3.39
C ASP A 115 -15.82 16.95 -3.29
N SER A 116 -14.89 16.83 -2.33
CA SER A 116 -13.69 17.68 -2.26
C SER A 116 -12.60 17.27 -3.26
N PHE A 117 -12.82 16.24 -4.06
CA PHE A 117 -11.84 15.72 -5.03
C PHE A 117 -12.41 15.73 -6.45
N SER A 118 -11.54 15.97 -7.42
CA SER A 118 -11.77 15.74 -8.84
C SER A 118 -11.20 14.38 -9.27
N ASN A 119 -12.03 13.56 -9.91
CA ASN A 119 -11.54 12.31 -10.52
C ASN A 119 -10.89 12.61 -11.86
N THR A 120 -9.57 12.64 -11.88
CA THR A 120 -8.75 13.09 -13.01
C THR A 120 -8.01 11.91 -13.65
N PRO A 121 -8.23 11.59 -14.92
CA PRO A 121 -7.41 10.64 -15.64
C PRO A 121 -5.97 11.15 -15.78
N LEU A 122 -5.00 10.34 -15.37
CA LEU A 122 -3.57 10.63 -15.50
C LEU A 122 -2.98 10.02 -16.77
N ARG A 123 -3.30 8.76 -17.04
CA ARG A 123 -2.84 8.01 -18.22
C ARG A 123 -3.92 7.09 -18.74
N TYR A 124 -3.92 6.91 -20.05
CA TYR A 124 -4.81 6.01 -20.80
C TYR A 124 -4.01 4.84 -21.34
N ASP A 125 -4.72 3.77 -21.68
CA ASP A 125 -4.19 2.57 -22.34
C ASP A 125 -3.01 1.91 -21.60
N CYS A 126 -3.08 1.94 -20.24
CA CYS A 126 -2.05 1.40 -19.38
C CYS A 126 -2.15 -0.12 -19.25
N THR A 127 -0.99 -0.76 -19.19
CA THR A 127 -0.87 -2.19 -18.88
C THR A 127 0.09 -2.40 -17.73
N GLY A 128 -0.21 -3.35 -16.85
CA GLY A 128 0.57 -3.61 -15.64
C GLY A 128 1.21 -5.00 -15.61
N ASP A 129 1.58 -5.42 -14.40
CA ASP A 129 2.34 -6.65 -14.14
C ASP A 129 1.60 -7.92 -14.56
N LEU A 130 0.26 -7.98 -14.40
CA LEU A 130 -0.54 -9.14 -14.81
C LEU A 130 -0.55 -9.29 -16.32
N TYR A 131 -0.66 -8.18 -17.05
CA TYR A 131 -0.58 -8.21 -18.52
C TYR A 131 0.82 -8.62 -18.98
N ALA A 132 1.86 -8.12 -18.36
CA ALA A 132 3.24 -8.49 -18.69
C ALA A 132 3.52 -9.97 -18.49
N ARG A 133 2.90 -10.60 -17.48
CA ARG A 133 3.04 -12.05 -17.20
C ARG A 133 2.26 -12.92 -18.17
N TRP A 134 1.08 -12.50 -18.60
CA TRP A 134 0.14 -13.36 -19.34
C TRP A 134 -0.13 -12.92 -20.78
N SER A 135 0.23 -11.68 -21.15
CA SER A 135 0.16 -11.08 -22.51
C SER A 135 -1.13 -11.44 -23.27
N TYR A 136 -2.28 -11.39 -22.60
CA TYR A 136 -3.56 -11.70 -23.22
C TYR A 136 -4.09 -10.49 -23.99
N ASP A 137 -3.98 -10.50 -25.30
CA ASP A 137 -4.24 -9.39 -26.22
C ASP A 137 -5.70 -8.87 -26.23
N LYS A 138 -6.65 -9.63 -25.67
CA LYS A 138 -8.06 -9.24 -25.56
C LYS A 138 -8.40 -8.54 -24.25
N VAL A 139 -7.44 -8.37 -23.34
CA VAL A 139 -7.66 -7.61 -22.12
C VAL A 139 -7.74 -6.12 -22.47
N ARG A 140 -8.80 -5.47 -21.98
CA ARG A 140 -8.92 -4.02 -22.10
C ARG A 140 -7.92 -3.34 -21.15
N ALA A 141 -7.08 -2.50 -21.69
CA ALA A 141 -6.13 -1.68 -20.93
C ALA A 141 -6.82 -0.83 -19.83
N ASP A 142 -6.08 -0.45 -18.85
CA ASP A 142 -6.54 0.37 -17.75
C ASP A 142 -6.40 1.86 -18.05
N VAL A 143 -7.14 2.66 -17.30
CA VAL A 143 -6.94 4.10 -17.16
C VAL A 143 -6.52 4.35 -15.73
N VAL A 144 -5.34 4.92 -15.55
CA VAL A 144 -4.89 5.36 -14.23
C VAL A 144 -5.53 6.72 -13.93
N THR A 145 -6.30 6.78 -12.87
CA THR A 145 -6.96 8.00 -12.40
C THR A 145 -6.45 8.39 -11.03
N ALA A 146 -6.44 9.69 -10.72
CA ALA A 146 -6.23 10.20 -9.37
C ALA A 146 -7.46 10.97 -8.91
N LEU A 147 -7.74 10.91 -7.61
CA LEU A 147 -8.64 11.83 -6.95
C LEU A 147 -7.81 13.01 -6.45
N LEU A 148 -7.80 14.08 -7.23
CA LEU A 148 -7.06 15.30 -6.92
C LEU A 148 -7.91 16.22 -6.05
N PRO A 149 -7.41 16.74 -4.91
CA PRO A 149 -8.15 17.71 -4.13
C PRO A 149 -8.45 18.95 -4.98
N LEU A 150 -9.68 19.46 -4.87
CA LEU A 150 -10.13 20.66 -5.61
C LEU A 150 -9.38 21.91 -5.16
N GLU A 151 -9.01 21.95 -3.89
CA GLU A 151 -8.22 23.03 -3.29
C GLU A 151 -7.03 22.41 -2.58
N ASP A 152 -5.83 22.65 -3.08
CA ASP A 152 -4.59 22.24 -2.47
C ASP A 152 -3.49 23.26 -2.73
N SER A 153 -2.97 23.85 -1.67
CA SER A 153 -1.89 24.84 -1.70
C SER A 153 -0.54 24.26 -1.29
N ARG A 154 -0.45 22.92 -1.07
CA ARG A 154 0.77 22.28 -0.64
C ARG A 154 1.73 22.10 -1.82
N SER A 155 3.01 22.13 -1.52
CA SER A 155 4.03 21.66 -2.44
C SER A 155 4.53 20.27 -2.02
N TYR A 156 4.74 19.42 -3.00
CA TYR A 156 5.13 18.03 -2.78
C TYR A 156 6.50 17.74 -3.36
N THR A 157 7.29 16.99 -2.62
CA THR A 157 8.52 16.38 -3.12
C THR A 157 8.49 14.90 -2.82
N ILE A 158 8.73 14.07 -3.84
CA ILE A 158 8.92 12.63 -3.69
C ILE A 158 10.38 12.31 -3.93
N THR A 159 10.94 11.49 -3.06
CA THR A 159 12.29 10.97 -3.19
C THR A 159 12.23 9.45 -3.12
N HIS A 160 12.63 8.77 -4.19
CA HIS A 160 12.89 7.35 -4.19
C HIS A 160 14.34 7.09 -3.82
N THR A 161 14.57 6.09 -2.99
CA THR A 161 15.90 5.57 -2.71
C THR A 161 15.90 4.07 -2.98
N ALA A 162 16.73 3.63 -3.90
CA ALA A 162 16.93 2.21 -4.21
C ALA A 162 17.86 1.54 -3.18
N ALA A 163 17.95 0.20 -3.19
CA ALA A 163 18.81 -0.55 -2.27
C ALA A 163 20.30 -0.17 -2.38
N ASP A 164 20.75 0.22 -3.57
CA ASP A 164 22.13 0.67 -3.84
C ASP A 164 22.38 2.14 -3.47
N GLY A 165 21.39 2.83 -2.89
CA GLY A 165 21.46 4.25 -2.53
C GLY A 165 21.17 5.22 -3.68
N THR A 166 20.86 4.73 -4.89
CA THR A 166 20.45 5.60 -6.02
C THR A 166 19.19 6.37 -5.66
N VAL A 167 19.20 7.69 -5.93
CA VAL A 167 18.10 8.60 -5.57
C VAL A 167 17.49 9.20 -6.81
N THR A 168 16.16 9.12 -6.92
CA THR A 168 15.36 9.82 -7.93
C THR A 168 14.34 10.74 -7.25
N ARG A 169 14.06 11.92 -7.82
CA ARG A 169 13.17 12.92 -7.23
C ARG A 169 12.18 13.50 -8.22
N TRP A 170 10.95 13.78 -7.72
CA TRP A 170 9.91 14.51 -8.43
C TRP A 170 9.23 15.51 -7.49
N ASN A 171 8.72 16.61 -8.07
CA ASN A 171 8.00 17.65 -7.35
C ASN A 171 6.47 17.51 -7.53
N THR A 172 5.98 16.29 -7.54
CA THR A 172 4.56 15.96 -7.69
C THR A 172 4.29 14.56 -7.15
N LEU A 173 3.09 14.33 -6.61
CA LEU A 173 2.64 12.98 -6.22
C LEU A 173 2.36 12.06 -7.42
N TYR A 174 2.27 12.63 -8.63
CA TYR A 174 1.86 11.93 -9.85
C TYR A 174 2.84 12.19 -11.00
N PRO A 175 4.08 11.69 -10.93
CA PRO A 175 5.05 11.88 -12.00
C PRO A 175 4.63 11.13 -13.25
N LEU A 176 4.48 11.85 -14.36
CA LEU A 176 4.11 11.27 -15.65
C LEU A 176 5.33 10.98 -16.53
N GLU A 177 6.40 11.73 -16.34
CA GLU A 177 7.65 11.55 -17.07
C GLU A 177 8.63 10.67 -16.32
N GLY A 178 9.32 9.78 -17.02
CA GLY A 178 10.33 8.89 -16.46
C GLY A 178 9.76 7.73 -15.61
N THR A 179 8.45 7.47 -15.70
CA THR A 179 7.79 6.36 -14.99
C THR A 179 7.10 5.42 -15.97
N ALA A 180 7.00 4.14 -15.60
CA ALA A 180 6.18 3.17 -16.33
C ALA A 180 4.69 3.54 -16.27
N GLU A 181 3.86 2.90 -17.11
CA GLU A 181 2.47 3.31 -17.34
C GLU A 181 1.63 3.43 -16.04
N ILE A 182 1.62 2.41 -15.19
CA ILE A 182 0.86 2.42 -13.93
C ILE A 182 1.65 3.08 -12.79
N ASP A 183 2.95 3.25 -12.93
CA ASP A 183 3.84 3.81 -11.91
C ASP A 183 3.77 5.34 -11.78
N CYS A 184 2.80 5.98 -12.41
CA CYS A 184 2.58 7.43 -12.26
C CYS A 184 2.00 7.82 -10.89
N ILE A 185 1.70 6.87 -10.01
CA ILE A 185 1.40 7.14 -8.61
C ILE A 185 2.70 7.05 -7.83
N LEU A 186 3.13 8.14 -7.26
CA LEU A 186 4.38 8.28 -6.50
C LEU A 186 5.66 7.85 -7.25
N GLY A 187 5.62 7.58 -8.54
CA GLY A 187 6.75 7.04 -9.31
C GLY A 187 6.88 5.52 -9.28
N GLY A 188 5.89 4.81 -8.73
CA GLY A 188 5.89 3.35 -8.62
C GLY A 188 6.63 2.81 -7.39
N PRO A 189 6.82 1.49 -7.29
CA PRO A 189 7.44 0.86 -6.13
C PRO A 189 8.96 1.12 -6.05
N ALA A 190 9.45 1.37 -4.83
CA ALA A 190 10.88 1.53 -4.52
C ALA A 190 11.20 0.93 -3.15
N ALA A 191 12.47 0.83 -2.78
CA ALA A 191 12.86 0.37 -1.45
C ALA A 191 12.38 1.36 -0.37
N ILE A 192 12.66 2.65 -0.58
CA ILE A 192 12.18 3.73 0.29
C ILE A 192 11.57 4.84 -0.59
N ILE A 193 10.39 5.32 -0.21
CA ILE A 193 9.77 6.50 -0.79
C ILE A 193 9.56 7.52 0.34
N ALA A 194 10.27 8.64 0.27
CA ALA A 194 10.03 9.76 1.15
C ALA A 194 9.15 10.80 0.44
N VAL A 195 8.02 11.15 1.06
CA VAL A 195 7.13 12.21 0.62
C VAL A 195 7.21 13.37 1.60
N THR A 196 7.53 14.55 1.11
CA THR A 196 7.42 15.81 1.85
C THR A 196 6.24 16.60 1.29
N ALA A 197 5.35 17.05 2.17
CA ALA A 197 4.15 17.84 1.85
C ALA A 197 4.20 19.15 2.63
N GLU A 198 4.88 20.16 2.09
CA GLU A 198 4.98 21.48 2.71
C GLU A 198 3.61 22.15 2.80
N GLY A 199 3.25 22.68 3.96
CA GLY A 199 1.93 23.25 4.24
C GLY A 199 0.96 22.27 4.91
N SER A 200 1.35 21.01 5.09
CA SER A 200 0.65 20.04 5.94
C SER A 200 1.02 20.21 7.42
N ILE A 201 0.28 19.53 8.30
CA ILE A 201 0.58 19.54 9.74
C ILE A 201 1.94 18.86 9.97
N PRO A 202 2.84 19.44 10.83
CA PRO A 202 4.18 18.90 11.07
C PRO A 202 4.11 17.59 11.87
N ARG A 203 3.78 16.50 11.18
CA ARG A 203 3.72 15.13 11.70
C ARG A 203 4.36 14.17 10.70
N SER A 204 5.13 13.20 11.20
CA SER A 204 5.75 12.17 10.38
C SER A 204 5.02 10.84 10.49
N LEU A 205 4.92 10.12 9.37
CA LEU A 205 4.33 8.80 9.28
C LEU A 205 5.34 7.83 8.66
N LEU A 206 5.63 6.74 9.35
CA LEU A 206 6.30 5.58 8.77
C LEU A 206 5.24 4.63 8.22
N ILE A 207 5.42 4.17 6.99
CA ILE A 207 4.58 3.12 6.39
C ILE A 207 5.48 1.95 6.01
N LEU A 208 5.35 0.83 6.71
CA LEU A 208 5.95 -0.43 6.29
C LEU A 208 4.93 -1.22 5.49
N GLY A 209 5.26 -1.57 4.25
CA GLY A 209 4.27 -2.20 3.39
C GLY A 209 4.83 -2.70 2.07
N ASP A 210 3.95 -3.25 1.28
CA ASP A 210 4.17 -3.59 -0.11
C ASP A 210 3.62 -2.48 -1.04
N GLU A 211 3.73 -2.70 -2.36
CA GLU A 211 3.29 -1.73 -3.38
C GLU A 211 1.79 -1.35 -3.30
N ASN A 212 0.96 -2.15 -2.60
CA ASN A 212 -0.44 -1.82 -2.37
C ASN A 212 -0.61 -0.55 -1.52
N ALA A 213 0.36 -0.24 -0.65
CA ALA A 213 0.32 0.96 0.17
C ALA A 213 0.39 2.27 -0.64
N LEU A 214 0.93 2.22 -1.86
CA LEU A 214 1.12 3.42 -2.68
C LEU A 214 -0.19 4.13 -3.02
N CYS A 215 -1.32 3.39 -3.09
CA CYS A 215 -2.61 3.98 -3.42
C CYS A 215 -3.15 4.94 -2.35
N VAL A 216 -2.79 4.77 -1.07
CA VAL A 216 -3.30 5.60 0.04
C VAL A 216 -2.41 6.79 0.36
N ILE A 217 -1.10 6.71 0.06
CA ILE A 217 -0.11 7.73 0.43
C ILE A 217 -0.46 9.14 -0.08
N PRO A 218 -0.95 9.34 -1.33
CA PRO A 218 -1.34 10.67 -1.79
C PRO A 218 -2.39 11.37 -0.92
N TYR A 219 -3.32 10.60 -0.34
CA TYR A 219 -4.33 11.15 0.57
C TYR A 219 -3.76 11.44 1.96
N LEU A 220 -2.87 10.59 2.46
CA LEU A 220 -2.21 10.80 3.75
C LEU A 220 -1.29 12.04 3.72
N ALA A 221 -0.70 12.36 2.58
CA ALA A 221 0.10 13.57 2.38
C ALA A 221 -0.70 14.88 2.55
N LEU A 222 -2.03 14.81 2.56
CA LEU A 222 -2.90 15.95 2.91
C LEU A 222 -2.87 16.26 4.42
N HIS A 223 -2.39 15.33 5.26
CA HIS A 223 -2.44 15.41 6.72
C HIS A 223 -1.10 15.25 7.41
N TYR A 224 -0.07 14.79 6.70
CA TYR A 224 1.29 14.59 7.20
C TYR A 224 2.28 15.37 6.35
N ASP A 225 3.20 16.11 6.99
CA ASP A 225 4.24 16.85 6.28
C ASP A 225 5.36 15.93 5.78
N ARG A 226 5.55 14.77 6.43
CA ARG A 226 6.55 13.77 6.06
C ARG A 226 5.96 12.37 6.14
N ILE A 227 6.08 11.63 5.05
CA ILE A 227 5.73 10.21 4.99
C ILE A 227 6.95 9.46 4.48
N THR A 228 7.35 8.41 5.20
CA THR A 228 8.40 7.49 4.77
C THR A 228 7.75 6.12 4.54
N TYR A 229 7.65 5.72 3.28
CA TYR A 229 7.26 4.36 2.92
C TYR A 229 8.52 3.50 2.78
N VAL A 230 8.45 2.25 3.26
CA VAL A 230 9.54 1.29 3.25
C VAL A 230 9.01 -0.08 2.84
N ASP A 231 9.56 -0.62 1.77
CA ASP A 231 9.44 -2.04 1.42
C ASP A 231 10.64 -2.78 1.99
N VAL A 232 10.43 -3.48 3.09
CA VAL A 232 11.50 -4.18 3.82
C VAL A 232 12.21 -5.26 3.00
N THR A 233 11.58 -5.74 1.92
CA THR A 233 12.15 -6.77 1.03
C THR A 233 13.12 -6.19 0.00
N ARG A 234 13.08 -4.87 -0.20
CA ARG A 234 13.89 -4.14 -1.17
C ARG A 234 15.00 -3.30 -0.54
N CYS A 235 14.99 -3.16 0.78
CA CYS A 235 15.97 -2.35 1.49
C CYS A 235 17.28 -3.10 1.75
N SER A 236 18.39 -2.35 1.81
CA SER A 236 19.64 -2.85 2.38
C SER A 236 19.57 -2.86 3.92
N GLU A 237 20.45 -3.63 4.57
CA GLU A 237 20.56 -3.65 6.04
C GLU A 237 20.85 -2.25 6.62
N GLU A 238 21.72 -1.48 5.95
CA GLU A 238 22.05 -0.11 6.36
C GLU A 238 20.81 0.82 6.31
N GLN A 239 19.99 0.68 5.26
CA GLN A 239 18.75 1.43 5.14
C GLN A 239 17.75 1.06 6.25
N LEU A 240 17.58 -0.22 6.54
CA LEU A 240 16.70 -0.68 7.62
C LEU A 240 17.17 -0.19 8.98
N ALA A 241 18.48 -0.23 9.27
CA ALA A 241 19.04 0.31 10.50
C ALA A 241 18.81 1.82 10.64
N ALA A 242 18.91 2.59 9.55
CA ALA A 242 18.62 4.02 9.55
C ALA A 242 17.13 4.31 9.81
N ILE A 243 16.21 3.49 9.28
CA ILE A 243 14.76 3.61 9.54
C ILE A 243 14.44 3.27 10.99
N ALA A 244 15.02 2.20 11.54
CA ALA A 244 14.81 1.79 12.93
C ALA A 244 15.31 2.83 13.94
N GLY A 245 16.41 3.52 13.63
CA GLY A 245 16.95 4.62 14.46
C GLY A 245 16.22 5.96 14.32
N ALA A 246 15.21 6.08 13.46
CA ALA A 246 14.48 7.33 13.23
C ALA A 246 13.18 7.40 14.06
N GLU A 247 12.80 8.61 14.46
CA GLU A 247 11.55 8.86 15.19
C GLU A 247 10.41 9.24 14.22
N TYR A 248 9.25 8.61 14.41
CA TYR A 248 8.03 8.89 13.66
C TYR A 248 6.87 9.18 14.61
N SER A 249 5.98 10.10 14.23
CA SER A 249 4.78 10.40 15.02
C SER A 249 3.80 9.22 15.06
N ARG A 250 3.76 8.44 13.99
CA ARG A 250 2.90 7.25 13.82
C ARG A 250 3.60 6.23 12.93
N THR A 251 3.24 4.96 13.11
CA THR A 251 3.65 3.85 12.24
C THR A 251 2.41 3.12 11.72
N LEU A 252 2.37 2.89 10.42
CA LEU A 252 1.34 2.13 9.72
C LEU A 252 1.97 0.91 9.05
N LEU A 253 1.45 -0.28 9.30
CA LEU A 253 1.71 -1.47 8.50
C LEU A 253 0.60 -1.59 7.44
N LEU A 254 0.95 -1.77 6.18
CA LEU A 254 -0.03 -2.00 5.11
C LEU A 254 0.49 -3.07 4.15
N TYR A 255 -0.07 -4.27 4.27
CA TYR A 255 0.33 -5.40 3.46
C TYR A 255 -0.87 -6.08 2.79
N GLY A 256 -0.67 -6.47 1.54
CA GLY A 256 -1.60 -7.34 0.83
C GLY A 256 -1.44 -8.81 1.24
N ALA A 257 -2.55 -9.55 1.29
CA ALA A 257 -2.53 -10.99 1.54
C ALA A 257 -1.58 -11.76 0.58
N PRO A 258 -1.49 -11.43 -0.72
CA PRO A 258 -0.53 -12.08 -1.61
C PRO A 258 0.93 -11.91 -1.16
N THR A 259 1.31 -10.74 -0.66
CA THR A 259 2.66 -10.49 -0.14
C THR A 259 2.91 -11.31 1.11
N LEU A 260 1.98 -11.27 2.06
CA LEU A 260 2.09 -12.02 3.31
C LEU A 260 2.20 -13.54 3.10
N LEU A 261 1.58 -14.06 2.04
CA LEU A 261 1.50 -15.48 1.74
C LEU A 261 2.58 -15.98 0.76
N ASN A 262 3.34 -15.09 0.10
CA ASN A 262 4.25 -15.50 -0.98
C ASN A 262 5.61 -14.78 -0.96
N THR A 263 5.84 -13.84 -0.03
CA THR A 263 7.10 -13.10 0.07
C THR A 263 7.63 -13.16 1.49
N ASP A 264 8.88 -13.56 1.68
CA ASP A 264 9.50 -13.62 3.01
C ASP A 264 9.85 -12.21 3.52
N LEU A 265 9.15 -11.79 4.57
CA LEU A 265 9.33 -10.49 5.23
C LEU A 265 10.22 -10.56 6.47
N THR A 266 10.57 -11.77 6.93
CA THR A 266 11.13 -11.99 8.25
C THR A 266 12.46 -11.29 8.48
N ALA A 267 13.38 -11.36 7.52
CA ALA A 267 14.69 -10.73 7.65
C ALA A 267 14.58 -9.19 7.79
N GLY A 268 13.75 -8.57 6.94
CA GLY A 268 13.55 -7.12 6.96
C GLY A 268 12.85 -6.62 8.22
N LEU A 269 11.80 -7.33 8.68
CA LEU A 269 11.11 -6.96 9.91
C LEU A 269 12.00 -7.16 11.15
N THR A 270 12.79 -8.24 11.19
CA THR A 270 13.73 -8.49 12.30
C THR A 270 14.81 -7.42 12.39
N ALA A 271 15.31 -6.94 11.24
CA ALA A 271 16.31 -5.86 11.23
C ALA A 271 15.78 -4.53 11.82
N LEU A 272 14.47 -4.29 11.76
CA LEU A 272 13.84 -3.11 12.34
C LEU A 272 13.62 -3.20 13.87
N THR A 273 13.65 -4.41 14.46
CA THR A 273 13.44 -4.63 15.90
C THR A 273 14.76 -4.78 16.68
N GLN A 274 15.88 -5.06 16.02
CA GLN A 274 17.17 -5.33 16.67
C GLN A 274 18.12 -4.12 16.72
N SER A 275 17.65 -2.91 16.38
CA SER A 275 18.48 -1.71 16.23
C SER A 275 18.49 -0.82 17.48
#